data_937bedde65b6084adb590ed56f04ade0
#
_entry.id   937bedde65b6084adb590ed56f04ade0
#
_cell.length_a   1.000
_cell.length_b   1.000
_cell.length_c   1.000
_cell.angle_alpha   90.00
_cell.angle_beta   90.00
_cell.angle_gamma   90.00
#
_symmetry.space_group_name_H-M   'P 1'
#
loop_
_entity.id
_entity.type
_entity.pdbx_description
1 polymer ?
#
loop_
_entity_poly.entity_id
_entity_poly.type
_entity_poly.pdbx_seq_one_letter_code
_entity_poly.pdbx_strand_id
1 'polypeptide(L)'
;MPALGWLRERLARQSSSPEAVVLRAQQRLGASNVSVRNVITSMRLMSDMDWAALFESVSLVDEALGASSAFGSMDFVTRNLYRSAIEELARGSACSELDIAHHAIAAARTAGGKSSGHPSPAPDPVESERAADPGYHLLAAGRTALERTIDFHPPLRLRASRWHRGRGPGGYIGGLCLVTASMLAGVAAVMPAVPGHTALLALWLLILALPVSEVAMAAINRLVAWRFGAMPLPALELADGIPASLRTL
;
A
#
# COMPACT_ATOMS: atom_id res chain seq x y z
N MET A 1 -27.44 66.09 -11.77
CA MET A 1 -26.60 64.88 -11.58
C MET A 1 -25.87 64.97 -10.22
N PRO A 2 -26.60 64.95 -9.08
CA PRO A 2 -25.97 65.15 -7.76
C PRO A 2 -25.03 63.99 -7.32
N ALA A 3 -25.26 62.75 -7.74
CA ALA A 3 -24.47 61.62 -7.34
C ALA A 3 -23.00 61.61 -7.87
N LEU A 4 -22.80 62.10 -9.08
CA LEU A 4 -21.46 62.20 -9.66
C LEU A 4 -20.62 63.30 -9.01
N GLY A 5 -21.26 64.41 -8.60
CA GLY A 5 -20.60 65.50 -7.84
C GLY A 5 -20.14 65.04 -6.47
N TRP A 6 -21.01 64.33 -5.74
CA TRP A 6 -20.69 63.72 -4.45
C TRP A 6 -19.55 62.67 -4.55
N LEU A 7 -19.58 61.84 -5.59
CA LEU A 7 -18.53 60.83 -5.80
C LEU A 7 -17.16 61.47 -6.05
N ARG A 8 -17.10 62.50 -6.90
CA ARG A 8 -15.86 63.24 -7.18
C ARG A 8 -15.29 63.91 -5.93
N GLU A 9 -16.15 64.53 -5.12
CA GLU A 9 -15.75 65.18 -3.86
C GLU A 9 -15.22 64.13 -2.86
N ARG A 10 -15.84 62.95 -2.77
CA ARG A 10 -15.40 61.87 -1.92
C ARG A 10 -14.05 61.30 -2.34
N LEU A 11 -13.84 61.11 -3.64
CA LEU A 11 -12.57 60.66 -4.20
C LEU A 11 -11.45 61.68 -4.03
N ALA A 12 -11.77 62.97 -4.20
CA ALA A 12 -10.81 64.06 -3.96
C ALA A 12 -10.35 64.12 -2.49
N ARG A 13 -11.24 63.88 -1.51
CA ARG A 13 -10.86 63.72 -0.09
C ARG A 13 -9.94 62.53 0.18
N GLN A 14 -9.93 61.53 -0.70
CA GLN A 14 -9.04 60.38 -0.63
C GLN A 14 -7.80 60.52 -1.53
N SER A 15 -7.52 61.73 -2.00
CA SER A 15 -6.41 62.01 -2.92
C SER A 15 -6.39 61.11 -4.15
N SER A 16 -7.59 60.75 -4.66
CA SER A 16 -7.76 59.83 -5.79
C SER A 16 -8.67 60.45 -6.85
N SER A 17 -8.45 60.19 -8.13
CA SER A 17 -9.33 60.59 -9.22
C SER A 17 -10.19 59.41 -9.69
N PRO A 18 -11.36 59.65 -10.31
CA PRO A 18 -12.19 58.57 -10.92
C PRO A 18 -11.40 57.71 -11.90
N GLU A 19 -10.56 58.35 -12.70
CA GLU A 19 -9.71 57.68 -13.70
C GLU A 19 -8.69 56.75 -13.03
N ALA A 20 -8.08 57.21 -11.94
CA ALA A 20 -7.12 56.40 -11.18
C ALA A 20 -7.77 55.20 -10.48
N VAL A 21 -9.03 55.32 -10.05
CA VAL A 21 -9.80 54.20 -9.49
C VAL A 21 -10.13 53.18 -10.56
N VAL A 22 -10.59 53.62 -11.73
CA VAL A 22 -10.89 52.74 -12.89
C VAL A 22 -9.64 52.06 -13.35
N LEU A 23 -8.53 52.76 -13.50
CA LEU A 23 -7.25 52.17 -13.92
C LEU A 23 -6.79 51.10 -12.92
N ARG A 24 -6.84 51.37 -11.61
CA ARG A 24 -6.50 50.38 -10.58
C ARG A 24 -7.44 49.17 -10.60
N ALA A 25 -8.74 49.37 -10.84
CA ALA A 25 -9.69 48.29 -10.97
C ALA A 25 -9.38 47.41 -12.22
N GLN A 26 -9.08 48.04 -13.35
CA GLN A 26 -8.67 47.32 -14.56
C GLN A 26 -7.36 46.56 -14.38
N GLN A 27 -6.36 47.14 -13.71
CA GLN A 27 -5.12 46.46 -13.40
C GLN A 27 -5.33 45.23 -12.48
N ARG A 28 -6.19 45.36 -11.45
CA ARG A 28 -6.55 44.24 -10.58
C ARG A 28 -7.28 43.14 -11.33
N LEU A 29 -8.24 43.48 -12.17
CA LEU A 29 -8.96 42.54 -13.01
C LEU A 29 -8.00 41.82 -14.00
N GLY A 30 -7.08 42.58 -14.62
CA GLY A 30 -6.05 42.02 -15.49
C GLY A 30 -5.14 41.01 -14.76
N ALA A 31 -4.63 41.41 -13.57
CA ALA A 31 -3.81 40.53 -12.75
C ALA A 31 -4.59 39.29 -12.28
N SER A 32 -5.85 39.44 -11.88
CA SER A 32 -6.72 38.32 -11.49
C SER A 32 -6.95 37.37 -12.66
N ASN A 33 -7.25 37.90 -13.86
CA ASN A 33 -7.47 37.08 -15.05
C ASN A 33 -6.20 36.28 -15.45
N VAL A 34 -5.02 36.88 -15.35
CA VAL A 34 -3.75 36.20 -15.59
C VAL A 34 -3.56 35.09 -14.55
N SER A 35 -3.82 35.35 -13.29
CA SER A 35 -3.71 34.33 -12.23
C SER A 35 -4.68 33.18 -12.47
N VAL A 36 -5.95 33.45 -12.77
CA VAL A 36 -6.95 32.41 -13.06
C VAL A 36 -6.53 31.59 -14.28
N ARG A 37 -6.07 32.27 -15.35
CA ARG A 37 -5.58 31.56 -16.57
C ARG A 37 -4.40 30.66 -16.24
N ASN A 38 -3.43 31.13 -15.44
CA ASN A 38 -2.27 30.33 -15.05
C ASN A 38 -2.70 29.13 -14.20
N VAL A 39 -3.64 29.31 -13.27
CA VAL A 39 -4.18 28.21 -12.47
C VAL A 39 -4.86 27.15 -13.36
N ILE A 40 -5.74 27.57 -14.28
CA ILE A 40 -6.43 26.65 -15.19
C ILE A 40 -5.43 25.92 -16.08
N THR A 41 -4.43 26.62 -16.62
CA THR A 41 -3.40 26.03 -17.48
C THR A 41 -2.54 25.03 -16.70
N SER A 42 -2.14 25.38 -15.47
CA SER A 42 -1.39 24.47 -14.59
C SER A 42 -2.19 23.24 -14.21
N MET A 43 -3.48 23.41 -13.87
CA MET A 43 -4.36 22.27 -13.58
C MET A 43 -4.54 21.34 -14.77
N ARG A 44 -4.70 21.92 -15.99
CA ARG A 44 -4.79 21.12 -17.21
C ARG A 44 -3.48 20.35 -17.45
N LEU A 45 -2.33 21.02 -17.37
CA LEU A 45 -1.02 20.37 -17.52
C LEU A 45 -0.84 19.23 -16.51
N MET A 46 -1.23 19.44 -15.25
CA MET A 46 -1.17 18.41 -14.22
C MET A 46 -2.12 17.23 -14.50
N SER A 47 -3.29 17.50 -15.11
CA SER A 47 -4.25 16.45 -15.48
C SER A 47 -3.84 15.64 -16.70
N ASP A 48 -3.14 16.27 -17.64
CA ASP A 48 -2.70 15.65 -18.90
C ASP A 48 -1.35 14.92 -18.73
N MET A 49 -0.65 15.11 -17.60
CA MET A 49 0.64 14.50 -17.34
C MET A 49 0.51 13.04 -16.92
N ASP A 50 1.26 12.15 -17.54
CA ASP A 50 1.45 10.78 -17.05
C ASP A 50 2.40 10.78 -15.84
N TRP A 51 1.80 10.85 -14.66
CA TRP A 51 2.53 10.87 -13.41
C TRP A 51 3.32 9.59 -13.15
N ALA A 52 2.84 8.45 -13.67
CA ALA A 52 3.55 7.18 -13.51
C ALA A 52 4.86 7.20 -14.30
N ALA A 53 4.79 7.56 -15.57
CA ALA A 53 5.97 7.68 -16.44
C ALA A 53 6.97 8.74 -15.92
N LEU A 54 6.46 9.90 -15.46
CA LEU A 54 7.31 10.94 -14.89
C LEU A 54 8.04 10.45 -13.63
N PHE A 55 7.31 9.82 -12.70
CA PHE A 55 7.88 9.29 -11.47
C PHE A 55 8.99 8.27 -11.78
N GLU A 56 8.73 7.34 -12.69
CA GLU A 56 9.68 6.32 -13.10
C GLU A 56 10.95 6.91 -13.76
N SER A 57 10.80 7.99 -14.50
CA SER A 57 11.94 8.64 -15.18
C SER A 57 12.89 9.36 -14.23
N VAL A 58 12.44 9.73 -13.02
CA VAL A 58 13.27 10.46 -12.03
C VAL A 58 13.66 9.61 -10.82
N SER A 59 13.15 8.37 -10.72
CA SER A 59 13.39 7.49 -9.59
C SER A 59 14.74 6.78 -9.70
N LEU A 60 15.68 7.12 -8.83
CA LEU A 60 16.99 6.44 -8.74
C LEU A 60 16.86 4.97 -8.32
N VAL A 61 15.83 4.63 -7.56
CA VAL A 61 15.53 3.24 -7.15
C VAL A 61 15.12 2.42 -8.37
N ASP A 62 14.27 2.98 -9.23
CA ASP A 62 13.82 2.33 -10.46
C ASP A 62 14.96 2.14 -11.46
N GLU A 63 15.82 3.14 -11.59
CA GLU A 63 17.03 3.06 -12.41
C GLU A 63 17.94 1.91 -11.93
N ALA A 64 18.22 1.83 -10.63
CA ALA A 64 19.07 0.79 -10.06
C ALA A 64 18.47 -0.62 -10.23
N LEU A 65 17.17 -0.79 -10.00
CA LEU A 65 16.47 -2.07 -10.17
C LEU A 65 16.37 -2.46 -11.64
N GLY A 66 16.03 -1.53 -12.53
CA GLY A 66 15.90 -1.76 -13.97
C GLY A 66 17.21 -2.15 -14.64
N ALA A 67 18.32 -1.57 -14.20
CA ALA A 67 19.65 -1.92 -14.71
C ALA A 67 20.12 -3.34 -14.30
N SER A 68 19.50 -3.95 -13.29
CA SER A 68 20.00 -5.17 -12.64
C SER A 68 19.03 -6.35 -12.67
N SER A 69 17.81 -6.16 -13.11
CA SER A 69 16.76 -7.19 -13.10
C SER A 69 15.71 -6.96 -14.18
N ALA A 70 14.73 -7.86 -14.26
CA ALA A 70 13.58 -7.73 -15.15
C ALA A 70 12.54 -6.69 -14.66
N PHE A 71 12.89 -5.81 -13.71
CA PHE A 71 12.00 -4.82 -13.13
C PHE A 71 11.29 -3.95 -14.17
N GLY A 72 12.01 -3.52 -15.22
CA GLY A 72 11.44 -2.68 -16.28
C GLY A 72 10.37 -3.37 -17.14
N SER A 73 10.33 -4.71 -17.16
CA SER A 73 9.31 -5.48 -17.89
C SER A 73 8.07 -5.83 -17.06
N MET A 74 8.07 -5.45 -15.78
CA MET A 74 6.93 -5.68 -14.88
C MET A 74 5.86 -4.60 -15.06
N ASP A 75 4.60 -4.94 -14.74
CA ASP A 75 3.54 -3.95 -14.71
C ASP A 75 3.74 -2.91 -13.60
N PHE A 76 3.09 -1.77 -13.73
CA PHE A 76 3.20 -0.67 -12.76
C PHE A 76 2.86 -1.10 -11.33
N VAL A 77 1.85 -1.97 -11.16
CA VAL A 77 1.42 -2.45 -9.83
C VAL A 77 2.52 -3.26 -9.17
N THR A 78 3.16 -4.15 -9.94
CA THR A 78 4.30 -4.97 -9.44
C THR A 78 5.51 -4.09 -9.10
N ARG A 79 5.87 -3.14 -9.98
CA ARG A 79 6.94 -2.18 -9.68
C ARG A 79 6.66 -1.40 -8.39
N ASN A 80 5.40 -1.03 -8.17
CA ASN A 80 5.00 -0.34 -6.94
C ASN A 80 5.08 -1.23 -5.69
N LEU A 81 4.91 -2.56 -5.81
CA LEU A 81 5.16 -3.49 -4.68
C LEU A 81 6.63 -3.46 -4.26
N TYR A 82 7.57 -3.44 -5.21
CA TYR A 82 9.01 -3.34 -4.93
C TYR A 82 9.34 -2.02 -4.23
N ARG A 83 8.84 -0.88 -4.76
CA ARG A 83 9.03 0.45 -4.15
C ARG A 83 8.48 0.50 -2.73
N SER A 84 7.27 0.00 -2.53
CA SER A 84 6.63 -0.03 -1.20
C SER A 84 7.39 -0.91 -0.21
N ALA A 85 7.97 -2.02 -0.66
CA ALA A 85 8.80 -2.87 0.19
C ALA A 85 10.11 -2.18 0.58
N ILE A 86 10.76 -1.49 -0.36
CA ILE A 86 11.97 -0.70 -0.11
C ILE A 86 11.68 0.44 0.85
N GLU A 87 10.61 1.20 0.64
CA GLU A 87 10.18 2.28 1.53
C GLU A 87 9.87 1.77 2.95
N GLU A 88 9.20 0.62 3.07
CA GLU A 88 8.94 -0.01 4.37
C GLU A 88 10.24 -0.38 5.10
N LEU A 89 11.21 -0.93 4.38
CA LEU A 89 12.50 -1.30 4.92
C LEU A 89 13.34 -0.06 5.30
N ALA A 90 13.32 1.00 4.49
CA ALA A 90 13.99 2.26 4.78
C ALA A 90 13.44 2.93 6.05
N ARG A 91 12.14 2.94 6.23
CA ARG A 91 11.51 3.49 7.45
C ARG A 91 11.88 2.76 8.74
N GLY A 92 12.30 1.51 8.65
CA GLY A 92 12.63 0.68 9.82
C GLY A 92 14.11 0.42 10.00
N SER A 93 14.99 1.00 9.17
CA SER A 93 16.45 0.85 9.23
C SER A 93 17.14 2.21 9.14
N ALA A 94 18.45 2.23 9.25
CA ALA A 94 19.27 3.44 9.05
C ALA A 94 19.68 3.65 7.58
N CYS A 95 19.26 2.76 6.67
CA CYS A 95 19.60 2.77 5.26
C CYS A 95 18.64 3.66 4.47
N SER A 96 19.14 4.31 3.41
CA SER A 96 18.30 4.99 2.44
C SER A 96 17.58 3.98 1.53
N GLU A 97 16.54 4.41 0.82
CA GLU A 97 15.84 3.56 -0.15
C GLU A 97 16.77 3.02 -1.24
N LEU A 98 17.72 3.85 -1.69
CA LEU A 98 18.71 3.46 -2.68
C LEU A 98 19.69 2.41 -2.13
N ASP A 99 20.12 2.54 -0.88
CA ASP A 99 21.00 1.55 -0.22
C ASP A 99 20.28 0.18 -0.13
N ILE A 100 19.00 0.18 0.21
CA ILE A 100 18.20 -1.04 0.29
C ILE A 100 18.04 -1.70 -1.08
N ALA A 101 17.80 -0.91 -2.12
CA ALA A 101 17.77 -1.42 -3.49
C ALA A 101 19.11 -2.09 -3.85
N HIS A 102 20.24 -1.45 -3.54
CA HIS A 102 21.56 -2.04 -3.77
C HIS A 102 21.82 -3.30 -2.95
N HIS A 103 21.39 -3.35 -1.69
CA HIS A 103 21.48 -4.56 -0.86
C HIS A 103 20.64 -5.71 -1.44
N ALA A 104 19.44 -5.45 -1.92
CA ALA A 104 18.59 -6.46 -2.55
C ALA A 104 19.22 -6.98 -3.86
N ILE A 105 19.78 -6.09 -4.69
CA ILE A 105 20.48 -6.45 -5.92
C ILE A 105 21.73 -7.28 -5.61
N ALA A 106 22.52 -6.88 -4.60
CA ALA A 106 23.71 -7.62 -4.19
C ALA A 106 23.36 -9.02 -3.67
N ALA A 107 22.29 -9.15 -2.89
CA ALA A 107 21.78 -10.45 -2.42
C ALA A 107 21.35 -11.35 -3.58
N ALA A 108 20.63 -10.82 -4.56
CA ALA A 108 20.22 -11.52 -5.76
C ALA A 108 21.42 -12.02 -6.59
N ARG A 109 22.41 -11.16 -6.83
CA ARG A 109 23.66 -11.55 -7.53
C ARG A 109 24.44 -12.63 -6.78
N THR A 110 24.48 -12.55 -5.46
CA THR A 110 25.16 -13.55 -4.63
C THR A 110 24.44 -14.91 -4.68
N ALA A 111 23.13 -14.91 -4.71
CA ALA A 111 22.32 -16.12 -4.86
C ALA A 111 22.49 -16.75 -6.25
N GLY A 112 22.44 -15.94 -7.31
CA GLY A 112 22.67 -16.41 -8.69
C GLY A 112 24.10 -16.93 -8.94
N GLY A 113 25.10 -16.35 -8.28
CA GLY A 113 26.50 -16.77 -8.42
C GLY A 113 26.86 -18.07 -7.69
N LYS A 114 26.10 -18.47 -6.66
CA LYS A 114 26.34 -19.71 -5.90
C LYS A 114 25.92 -20.99 -6.64
N SER A 115 25.25 -20.87 -7.76
CA SER A 115 24.83 -22.04 -8.59
C SER A 115 26.00 -22.80 -9.25
N SER A 116 27.24 -22.34 -9.14
CA SER A 116 28.35 -22.87 -9.91
C SER A 116 29.47 -23.60 -9.13
N GLY A 117 29.31 -23.96 -7.83
CA GLY A 117 30.53 -24.43 -7.18
C GLY A 117 30.50 -25.33 -5.95
N HIS A 118 29.37 -25.89 -5.48
CA HIS A 118 29.42 -26.87 -4.35
C HIS A 118 28.43 -28.01 -4.52
N PRO A 119 28.80 -29.27 -4.19
CA PRO A 119 27.88 -30.43 -4.15
C PRO A 119 27.11 -30.42 -2.82
N SER A 120 26.23 -29.45 -2.64
CA SER A 120 25.10 -29.51 -1.72
C SER A 120 23.91 -30.06 -2.52
N PRO A 121 22.92 -30.77 -1.94
CA PRO A 121 21.76 -31.23 -2.71
C PRO A 121 21.22 -30.01 -3.45
N ALA A 122 21.25 -30.11 -4.79
CA ALA A 122 21.02 -28.96 -5.68
C ALA A 122 19.69 -28.31 -5.30
N PRO A 123 19.68 -26.98 -4.96
CA PRO A 123 18.43 -26.30 -4.77
C PRO A 123 17.64 -26.41 -6.06
N ASP A 124 16.34 -26.56 -5.93
CA ASP A 124 15.42 -26.66 -7.06
C ASP A 124 15.79 -25.57 -8.09
N PRO A 125 16.04 -25.89 -9.37
CA PRO A 125 16.46 -24.90 -10.38
C PRO A 125 15.56 -23.66 -10.38
N VAL A 126 14.26 -23.86 -10.13
CA VAL A 126 13.25 -22.79 -10.03
C VAL A 126 13.48 -21.88 -8.81
N GLU A 127 13.93 -22.46 -7.70
CA GLU A 127 14.20 -21.66 -6.48
C GLU A 127 15.48 -20.84 -6.61
N SER A 128 16.48 -21.41 -7.28
CA SER A 128 17.73 -20.71 -7.59
C SER A 128 17.50 -19.54 -8.55
N GLU A 129 16.69 -19.72 -9.58
CA GLU A 129 16.32 -18.66 -10.52
C GLU A 129 15.52 -17.55 -9.83
N ARG A 130 14.57 -17.90 -8.96
CA ARG A 130 13.83 -16.92 -8.14
C ARG A 130 14.74 -16.13 -7.19
N ALA A 131 15.72 -16.80 -6.58
CA ALA A 131 16.64 -16.16 -5.66
C ALA A 131 17.60 -15.17 -6.36
N ALA A 132 17.77 -15.29 -7.68
CA ALA A 132 18.53 -14.35 -8.49
C ALA A 132 17.77 -13.04 -8.80
N ASP A 133 16.48 -12.95 -8.47
CA ASP A 133 15.67 -11.73 -8.61
C ASP A 133 15.65 -10.92 -7.31
N PRO A 134 15.88 -9.58 -7.35
CA PRO A 134 15.79 -8.72 -6.18
C PRO A 134 14.43 -8.78 -5.46
N GLY A 135 13.34 -9.04 -6.19
CA GLY A 135 12.00 -9.18 -5.61
C GLY A 135 11.87 -10.35 -4.65
N TYR A 136 12.62 -11.42 -4.84
CA TYR A 136 12.68 -12.52 -3.88
C TYR A 136 13.17 -12.04 -2.50
N HIS A 137 14.15 -11.14 -2.49
CA HIS A 137 14.72 -10.58 -1.27
C HIS A 137 13.88 -9.43 -0.68
N LEU A 138 13.06 -8.77 -1.49
CA LEU A 138 12.17 -7.70 -1.04
C LEU A 138 10.82 -8.20 -0.56
N LEU A 139 10.22 -9.17 -1.25
CA LEU A 139 8.82 -9.57 -1.08
C LEU A 139 8.61 -11.01 -0.60
N ALA A 140 9.60 -11.90 -0.83
CA ALA A 140 9.47 -13.34 -0.62
C ALA A 140 10.37 -13.87 0.51
N ALA A 141 10.76 -15.12 0.46
CA ALA A 141 11.50 -15.81 1.53
C ALA A 141 12.86 -15.17 1.86
N GLY A 142 13.53 -14.57 0.87
CA GLY A 142 14.80 -13.86 1.06
C GLY A 142 14.72 -12.60 1.93
N ARG A 143 13.52 -12.05 2.14
CA ARG A 143 13.31 -10.80 2.89
C ARG A 143 13.86 -10.86 4.32
N THR A 144 13.72 -11.97 5.00
CA THR A 144 14.23 -12.10 6.38
C THR A 144 15.74 -12.04 6.48
N ALA A 145 16.46 -12.49 5.46
CA ALA A 145 17.90 -12.38 5.39
C ALA A 145 18.33 -10.93 5.11
N LEU A 146 17.66 -10.26 4.18
CA LEU A 146 17.87 -8.85 3.88
C LEU A 146 17.61 -7.96 5.11
N GLU A 147 16.52 -8.19 5.83
CA GLU A 147 16.18 -7.44 7.06
C GLU A 147 17.26 -7.56 8.14
N ARG A 148 17.90 -8.72 8.28
CA ARG A 148 19.03 -8.89 9.20
C ARG A 148 20.26 -8.12 8.73
N THR A 149 20.49 -8.09 7.43
CA THR A 149 21.66 -7.38 6.86
C THR A 149 21.57 -5.87 7.06
N ILE A 150 20.36 -5.30 6.98
CA ILE A 150 20.13 -3.85 7.12
C ILE A 150 19.73 -3.44 8.54
N ASP A 151 19.77 -4.37 9.51
CA ASP A 151 19.35 -4.15 10.91
C ASP A 151 17.92 -3.55 11.02
N PHE A 152 16.99 -4.18 10.30
CA PHE A 152 15.61 -3.70 10.22
C PHE A 152 14.84 -3.89 11.52
N HIS A 153 14.27 -2.81 12.05
CA HIS A 153 13.43 -2.81 13.23
C HIS A 153 11.95 -2.72 12.85
N PRO A 154 11.23 -3.87 12.78
CA PRO A 154 9.85 -3.87 12.34
C PRO A 154 8.94 -3.08 13.29
N PRO A 155 8.09 -2.19 12.78
CA PRO A 155 7.11 -1.48 13.59
C PRO A 155 6.11 -2.45 14.23
N LEU A 156 5.51 -2.06 15.35
CA LEU A 156 4.61 -2.92 16.14
C LEU A 156 3.48 -3.54 15.30
N ARG A 157 2.95 -2.79 14.33
CA ARG A 157 1.92 -3.28 13.39
C ARG A 157 2.41 -4.47 12.57
N LEU A 158 3.64 -4.40 12.07
CA LEU A 158 4.24 -5.47 11.28
C LEU A 158 4.57 -6.68 12.15
N ARG A 159 5.06 -6.45 13.39
CA ARG A 159 5.30 -7.54 14.37
C ARG A 159 4.01 -8.28 14.69
N ALA A 160 2.91 -7.57 14.97
CA ALA A 160 1.61 -8.16 15.23
C ALA A 160 1.09 -8.96 14.02
N SER A 161 1.23 -8.41 12.79
CA SER A 161 0.82 -9.08 11.55
C SER A 161 1.63 -10.36 11.30
N ARG A 162 2.95 -10.34 11.54
CA ARG A 162 3.82 -11.53 11.43
C ARG A 162 3.50 -12.59 12.47
N TRP A 163 3.23 -12.18 13.69
CA TRP A 163 2.84 -13.07 14.76
C TRP A 163 1.53 -13.82 14.45
N HIS A 164 0.54 -13.11 13.85
CA HIS A 164 -0.68 -13.75 13.37
C HIS A 164 -0.44 -14.72 12.22
N ARG A 165 0.37 -14.34 11.23
CA ARG A 165 0.71 -15.21 10.09
C ARG A 165 1.51 -16.44 10.51
N GLY A 166 2.42 -16.30 11.48
CA GLY A 166 3.23 -17.41 11.98
C GLY A 166 2.45 -18.49 12.73
N ARG A 167 1.22 -18.20 13.18
CA ARG A 167 0.33 -19.18 13.80
C ARG A 167 -0.43 -20.07 12.82
N GLY A 168 -0.40 -19.74 11.53
CA GLY A 168 -1.04 -20.53 10.50
C GLY A 168 -2.54 -20.81 10.78
N PRO A 169 -3.06 -21.98 10.36
CA PRO A 169 -4.46 -22.35 10.56
C PRO A 169 -4.88 -22.40 12.04
N GLY A 170 -3.96 -22.71 12.94
CA GLY A 170 -4.24 -22.77 14.38
C GLY A 170 -4.67 -21.43 14.98
N GLY A 171 -4.12 -20.32 14.48
CA GLY A 171 -4.53 -18.98 14.90
C GLY A 171 -5.95 -18.63 14.49
N TYR A 172 -6.36 -19.06 13.29
CA TYR A 172 -7.72 -18.89 12.77
C TYR A 172 -8.73 -19.72 13.58
N ILE A 173 -8.43 -21.01 13.78
CA ILE A 173 -9.29 -21.93 14.56
C ILE A 173 -9.42 -21.44 16.01
N GLY A 174 -8.30 -21.07 16.64
CA GLY A 174 -8.31 -20.53 18.00
C GLY A 174 -9.14 -19.26 18.12
N GLY A 175 -9.02 -18.34 17.16
CA GLY A 175 -9.85 -17.14 17.09
C GLY A 175 -11.33 -17.47 16.92
N LEU A 176 -11.67 -18.41 16.05
CA LEU A 176 -13.04 -18.88 15.84
C LEU A 176 -13.64 -19.46 17.11
N CYS A 177 -12.93 -20.37 17.79
CA CYS A 177 -13.37 -20.95 19.06
C CYS A 177 -13.58 -19.88 20.12
N LEU A 178 -12.66 -18.92 20.23
CA LEU A 178 -12.76 -17.85 21.22
C LEU A 178 -13.97 -16.94 20.99
N VAL A 179 -14.23 -16.53 19.74
CA VAL A 179 -15.38 -15.69 19.37
C VAL A 179 -16.68 -16.47 19.62
N THR A 180 -16.76 -17.72 19.16
CA THR A 180 -17.93 -18.57 19.36
C THR A 180 -18.21 -18.77 20.86
N ALA A 181 -17.19 -19.11 21.65
CA ALA A 181 -17.34 -19.28 23.09
C ALA A 181 -17.77 -17.98 23.79
N SER A 182 -17.22 -16.83 23.38
CA SER A 182 -17.61 -15.53 23.94
C SER A 182 -19.08 -15.18 23.62
N MET A 183 -19.54 -15.47 22.41
CA MET A 183 -20.95 -15.26 22.02
C MET A 183 -21.88 -16.18 22.80
N LEU A 184 -21.54 -17.46 22.95
CA LEU A 184 -22.34 -18.41 23.72
C LEU A 184 -22.37 -18.05 25.22
N ALA A 185 -21.23 -17.61 25.78
CA ALA A 185 -21.16 -17.10 27.15
C ALA A 185 -22.03 -15.86 27.34
N GLY A 186 -22.05 -14.94 26.37
CA GLY A 186 -22.93 -13.77 26.38
C GLY A 186 -24.41 -14.16 26.39
N VAL A 187 -24.79 -15.15 25.57
CA VAL A 187 -26.18 -15.68 25.57
C VAL A 187 -26.51 -16.34 26.91
N ALA A 188 -25.61 -17.16 27.44
CA ALA A 188 -25.81 -17.81 28.75
C ALA A 188 -25.97 -16.81 29.91
N ALA A 189 -25.23 -15.69 29.85
CA ALA A 189 -25.29 -14.65 30.87
C ALA A 189 -26.63 -13.88 30.90
N VAL A 190 -27.33 -13.82 29.79
CA VAL A 190 -28.63 -13.13 29.66
C VAL A 190 -29.81 -14.11 29.97
N MET A 191 -29.59 -15.42 29.87
CA MET A 191 -30.61 -16.40 30.20
C MET A 191 -30.85 -16.47 31.72
N PRO A 192 -32.13 -16.43 32.17
CA PRO A 192 -32.43 -16.57 33.60
C PRO A 192 -32.00 -17.94 34.11
N ALA A 193 -31.23 -17.96 35.18
CA ALA A 193 -30.83 -19.20 35.87
C ALA A 193 -32.05 -19.85 36.52
N VAL A 194 -32.58 -20.88 35.91
CA VAL A 194 -33.68 -21.66 36.52
C VAL A 194 -33.06 -22.85 37.26
N PRO A 195 -33.19 -22.92 38.59
CA PRO A 195 -32.63 -24.01 39.39
C PRO A 195 -33.15 -25.36 38.88
N GLY A 196 -32.29 -26.34 38.70
CA GLY A 196 -32.65 -27.69 38.23
C GLY A 196 -32.68 -27.90 36.72
N HIS A 197 -32.52 -26.89 35.89
CA HIS A 197 -32.58 -27.02 34.43
C HIS A 197 -31.20 -26.87 33.71
N THR A 198 -30.12 -27.17 34.41
CA THR A 198 -28.75 -27.07 33.83
C THR A 198 -28.54 -27.93 32.58
N ALA A 199 -29.13 -29.12 32.55
CA ALA A 199 -29.06 -30.02 31.37
C ALA A 199 -29.78 -29.45 30.16
N LEU A 200 -30.92 -28.81 30.37
CA LEU A 200 -31.68 -28.14 29.27
C LEU A 200 -30.90 -26.93 28.75
N LEU A 201 -30.29 -26.15 29.64
CA LEU A 201 -29.45 -25.00 29.24
C LEU A 201 -28.24 -25.47 28.44
N ALA A 202 -27.55 -26.54 28.83
CA ALA A 202 -26.45 -27.14 28.12
C ALA A 202 -26.89 -27.63 26.71
N LEU A 203 -28.07 -28.25 26.61
CA LEU A 203 -28.63 -28.70 25.33
C LEU A 203 -28.92 -27.52 24.42
N TRP A 204 -29.55 -26.45 24.95
CA TRP A 204 -29.81 -25.23 24.16
C TRP A 204 -28.52 -24.55 23.67
N LEU A 205 -27.49 -24.44 24.51
CA LEU A 205 -26.19 -23.91 24.11
C LEU A 205 -25.51 -24.77 23.05
N LEU A 206 -25.66 -26.09 23.13
CA LEU A 206 -25.14 -27.02 22.12
C LEU A 206 -25.82 -26.83 20.75
N ILE A 207 -27.14 -26.72 20.75
CA ILE A 207 -27.90 -26.47 19.52
C ILE A 207 -27.55 -25.10 18.94
N LEU A 208 -27.42 -24.09 19.80
CA LEU A 208 -27.10 -22.73 19.40
C LEU A 208 -25.64 -22.58 18.91
N ALA A 209 -24.76 -23.51 19.29
CA ALA A 209 -23.35 -23.47 18.90
C ALA A 209 -23.18 -23.52 17.35
N LEU A 210 -24.04 -24.23 16.64
CA LEU A 210 -24.00 -24.30 15.16
C LEU A 210 -24.23 -22.92 14.52
N PRO A 211 -25.38 -22.25 14.71
CA PRO A 211 -25.62 -20.96 14.06
C PRO A 211 -24.66 -19.87 14.60
N VAL A 212 -24.27 -19.91 15.85
CA VAL A 212 -23.30 -18.97 16.44
C VAL A 212 -21.91 -19.14 15.79
N SER A 213 -21.48 -20.38 15.53
CA SER A 213 -20.21 -20.63 14.85
C SER A 213 -20.20 -20.09 13.40
N GLU A 214 -21.31 -20.16 12.69
CA GLU A 214 -21.44 -19.57 11.36
C GLU A 214 -21.31 -18.05 11.38
N VAL A 215 -21.99 -17.40 12.33
CA VAL A 215 -21.89 -15.95 12.51
C VAL A 215 -20.47 -15.55 12.90
N ALA A 216 -19.81 -16.28 13.80
CA ALA A 216 -18.44 -16.06 14.19
C ALA A 216 -17.47 -16.22 13.01
N MET A 217 -17.68 -17.24 12.17
CA MET A 217 -16.90 -17.48 10.94
C MET A 217 -17.08 -16.33 9.96
N ALA A 218 -18.31 -15.90 9.70
CA ALA A 218 -18.60 -14.79 8.80
C ALA A 218 -17.94 -13.48 9.29
N ALA A 219 -18.01 -13.21 10.61
CA ALA A 219 -17.40 -12.02 11.21
C ALA A 219 -15.87 -12.05 11.08
N ILE A 220 -15.23 -13.19 11.38
CA ILE A 220 -13.76 -13.34 11.26
C ILE A 220 -13.35 -13.23 9.79
N ASN A 221 -14.03 -13.89 8.86
CA ASN A 221 -13.70 -13.81 7.44
C ASN A 221 -13.83 -12.37 6.91
N ARG A 222 -14.86 -11.65 7.33
CA ARG A 222 -15.05 -10.24 6.96
C ARG A 222 -13.92 -9.37 7.54
N LEU A 223 -13.53 -9.60 8.81
CA LEU A 223 -12.43 -8.89 9.45
C LEU A 223 -11.09 -9.16 8.76
N VAL A 224 -10.83 -10.42 8.42
CA VAL A 224 -9.62 -10.84 7.70
C VAL A 224 -9.59 -10.20 6.30
N ALA A 225 -10.70 -10.28 5.54
CA ALA A 225 -10.79 -9.68 4.21
C ALA A 225 -10.62 -8.15 4.26
N TRP A 226 -11.21 -7.49 5.25
CA TRP A 226 -11.06 -6.05 5.44
C TRP A 226 -9.65 -5.66 5.85
N ARG A 227 -9.00 -6.47 6.71
CA ARG A 227 -7.68 -6.15 7.30
C ARG A 227 -6.50 -6.47 6.39
N PHE A 228 -6.61 -7.55 5.61
CA PHE A 228 -5.49 -8.05 4.79
C PHE A 228 -5.72 -7.81 3.29
N GLY A 229 -6.97 -7.64 2.84
CA GLY A 229 -7.30 -7.44 1.44
C GLY A 229 -6.84 -8.58 0.53
N ALA A 230 -6.93 -8.37 -0.77
CA ALA A 230 -6.33 -9.24 -1.78
C ALA A 230 -4.87 -8.83 -1.99
N MET A 231 -3.96 -9.79 -2.00
CA MET A 231 -2.56 -9.53 -2.34
C MET A 231 -2.43 -9.60 -3.86
N PRO A 232 -2.04 -8.50 -4.53
CA PRO A 232 -1.78 -8.55 -5.97
C PRO A 232 -0.59 -9.48 -6.24
N LEU A 233 -0.74 -10.33 -7.25
CA LEU A 233 0.35 -11.18 -7.73
C LEU A 233 1.26 -10.36 -8.65
N PRO A 234 2.59 -10.60 -8.62
CA PRO A 234 3.49 -10.01 -9.58
C PRO A 234 3.10 -10.37 -11.01
N ALA A 235 3.09 -9.39 -11.90
CA ALA A 235 2.71 -9.54 -13.28
C ALA A 235 3.70 -8.83 -14.21
N LEU A 236 3.77 -9.30 -15.46
CA LEU A 236 4.53 -8.65 -16.52
C LEU A 236 3.63 -7.68 -17.27
N GLU A 237 4.19 -6.58 -17.74
CA GLU A 237 3.53 -5.67 -18.66
C GLU A 237 3.58 -6.25 -20.08
N LEU A 238 2.41 -6.58 -20.61
CA LEU A 238 2.27 -7.19 -21.93
C LEU A 238 1.77 -6.17 -22.97
N ALA A 239 2.33 -4.96 -22.97
CA ALA A 239 1.96 -3.89 -23.89
C ALA A 239 2.05 -4.31 -25.36
N ASP A 240 3.05 -5.11 -25.72
CA ASP A 240 3.28 -5.62 -27.08
C ASP A 240 2.67 -7.02 -27.34
N GLY A 241 1.77 -7.47 -26.46
CA GLY A 241 1.15 -8.80 -26.52
C GLY A 241 1.96 -9.89 -25.83
N ILE A 242 1.42 -11.13 -25.85
CA ILE A 242 2.03 -12.27 -25.16
C ILE A 242 3.22 -12.79 -25.97
N PRO A 243 4.45 -12.77 -25.42
CA PRO A 243 5.63 -13.36 -26.06
C PRO A 243 5.42 -14.84 -26.41
N ALA A 244 5.99 -15.29 -27.50
CA ALA A 244 5.83 -16.69 -27.95
C ALA A 244 6.27 -17.72 -26.89
N SER A 245 7.28 -17.38 -26.07
CA SER A 245 7.80 -18.21 -24.97
C SER A 245 6.84 -18.37 -23.80
N LEU A 246 5.84 -17.48 -23.66
CA LEU A 246 4.85 -17.51 -22.57
C LEU A 246 3.47 -17.97 -23.04
N ARG A 247 3.32 -18.34 -24.33
CA ARG A 247 2.07 -18.91 -24.83
C ARG A 247 1.96 -20.35 -24.40
N THR A 248 0.98 -20.65 -23.56
CA THR A 248 0.56 -22.03 -23.28
C THR A 248 -0.47 -22.45 -24.32
N LEU A 249 -0.25 -23.63 -24.93
CA LEU A 249 -1.21 -24.26 -25.84
C LEU A 249 -2.35 -24.90 -25.03
#